data_0061f2f8002ae69a10b40985339bd483
#
_entry.id   0061f2f8002ae69a10b40985339bd483
#
_cell.length_a   1.000
_cell.length_b   1.000
_cell.length_c   1.000
_cell.angle_alpha   90.00
_cell.angle_beta   90.00
_cell.angle_gamma   90.00
#
_symmetry.space_group_name_H-M   'P 1'
#
loop_
_entity.id
_entity.type
_entity.pdbx_description
1 polymer ?
#
loop_
_entity_poly.entity_id
_entity_poly.type
_entity_poly.pdbx_seq_one_letter_code
_entity_poly.pdbx_strand_id
1 'polypeptide(L)'
;MIRRPPRSTPKPSSAASDVYKRQALVATVLPLKLLASTPDLISGITGGAEASGDGINLTAPEIAENGNTVPISVDAPGAVAITVLAAGNPTPGVAKFNFGSGSGAQSCSTRIRLAGTQDVIAVAEMADGSFSAAHQTVKVTIGGCGG
;
A
#
# COMPACT_ATOMS: atom_id res chain seq x y z
N MET A 1 54.29 7.80 -26.59
CA MET A 1 53.78 7.51 -26.44
C MET A 1 52.90 7.44 -25.84
N ILE A 2 52.77 7.69 -25.70
CA ILE A 2 52.03 7.55 -25.22
C ILE A 2 51.04 7.26 -24.99
N ARG A 3 50.68 7.04 -24.84
CA ARG A 3 49.79 6.71 -24.71
C ARG A 3 49.12 6.46 -24.00
N ARG A 4 48.86 6.42 -23.53
CA ARG A 4 48.23 6.10 -22.95
C ARG A 4 47.49 6.19 -22.37
N PRO A 5 47.30 6.37 -22.18
CA PRO A 5 46.75 6.36 -21.43
C PRO A 5 45.67 6.25 -21.17
N PRO A 6 45.26 6.27 -21.42
CA PRO A 6 44.21 6.26 -21.17
C PRO A 6 43.43 5.62 -20.68
N ARG A 7 43.45 5.32 -20.44
CA ARG A 7 42.79 4.73 -20.14
C ARG A 7 42.28 4.60 -19.35
N SER A 8 42.35 4.65 -19.21
CA SER A 8 42.00 4.31 -18.33
C SER A 8 41.05 4.64 -17.79
N THR A 9 40.79 4.91 -17.62
CA THR A 9 39.94 5.42 -17.19
C THR A 9 38.77 5.00 -16.99
N PRO A 10 38.34 4.61 -17.39
CA PRO A 10 37.03 4.22 -17.29
C PRO A 10 36.69 3.39 -16.22
N LYS A 11 37.45 2.97 -15.48
CA LYS A 11 37.16 2.12 -14.53
C LYS A 11 36.46 2.53 -13.42
N PRO A 12 36.61 3.61 -12.96
CA PRO A 12 35.90 4.03 -11.79
C PRO A 12 34.44 3.94 -12.07
N SER A 13 34.11 4.17 -13.26
CA SER A 13 32.75 4.12 -13.59
C SER A 13 32.18 2.75 -13.35
N SER A 14 32.99 1.72 -13.32
CA SER A 14 32.42 0.42 -13.10
C SER A 14 31.96 0.24 -11.68
N ALA A 15 32.60 0.85 -10.73
CA ALA A 15 32.15 0.73 -9.36
C ALA A 15 30.80 1.41 -9.20
N ALA A 16 30.66 2.55 -9.80
CA ALA A 16 29.41 3.27 -9.75
C ALA A 16 28.38 2.45 -10.46
N SER A 17 28.74 1.77 -11.49
CA SER A 17 27.80 0.96 -12.23
C SER A 17 27.25 -0.17 -11.41
N ASP A 18 28.03 -0.71 -10.51
CA ASP A 18 27.56 -1.79 -9.69
C ASP A 18 26.42 -1.35 -8.81
N VAL A 19 26.49 -0.18 -8.29
CA VAL A 19 25.42 0.34 -7.45
C VAL A 19 24.21 0.57 -8.31
N TYR A 20 24.39 1.14 -9.46
CA TYR A 20 23.29 1.41 -10.34
C TYR A 20 22.68 0.14 -10.87
N LYS A 21 23.44 -0.92 -10.97
CA LYS A 21 22.89 -2.13 -11.47
C LYS A 21 21.81 -2.65 -10.57
N ARG A 22 21.96 -2.53 -9.31
CA ARG A 22 20.93 -2.99 -8.43
C ARG A 22 19.68 -2.18 -8.62
N GLN A 23 19.85 -0.88 -8.78
CA GLN A 23 18.72 -0.04 -9.00
C GLN A 23 18.11 -0.32 -10.34
N ALA A 24 18.94 -0.59 -11.31
CA ALA A 24 18.42 -0.89 -12.62
C ALA A 24 17.60 -2.16 -12.61
N LEU A 25 18.00 -3.12 -11.83
CA LEU A 25 17.25 -4.33 -11.76
C LEU A 25 15.88 -4.06 -11.18
N VAL A 26 15.85 -3.24 -10.18
CA VAL A 26 14.60 -2.88 -9.57
C VAL A 26 13.77 -2.16 -10.60
N ALA A 27 14.41 -1.28 -11.33
CA ALA A 27 13.69 -0.52 -12.33
C ALA A 27 13.12 -1.41 -13.41
N THR A 28 13.86 -2.44 -13.78
CA THR A 28 13.35 -3.28 -14.82
C THR A 28 12.17 -4.08 -14.34
N VAL A 29 12.11 -4.28 -13.08
CA VAL A 29 11.03 -5.02 -12.56
C VAL A 29 9.85 -4.15 -12.44
N LEU A 30 10.09 -2.86 -12.29
CA LEU A 30 9.05 -1.98 -12.14
C LEU A 30 7.94 -2.09 -13.01
N PRO A 31 8.12 -2.19 -14.21
CA PRO A 31 7.03 -2.14 -15.11
C PRO A 31 5.96 -3.04 -14.65
N LEU A 32 6.32 -4.03 -14.03
CA LEU A 32 5.37 -4.89 -13.69
C LEU A 32 4.70 -4.45 -12.60
N LYS A 33 5.25 -3.77 -12.04
CA LYS A 33 4.78 -3.48 -10.98
C LYS A 33 3.75 -2.72 -10.90
N LEU A 34 3.37 -2.36 -11.50
CA LEU A 34 2.24 -1.70 -11.45
C LEU A 34 1.59 -2.05 -10.25
N LEU A 35 1.81 -3.12 -9.65
CA LEU A 35 1.12 -3.47 -8.51
C LEU A 35 1.99 -3.34 -7.34
N ALA A 36 1.78 -2.41 -6.52
CA ALA A 36 2.46 -2.31 -5.24
C ALA A 36 1.97 -3.48 -4.40
N SER A 37 2.86 -4.15 -3.73
CA SER A 37 2.48 -5.25 -2.84
C SER A 37 1.82 -4.68 -1.58
N THR A 38 1.07 -5.49 -0.88
CA THR A 38 0.43 -5.07 0.36
C THR A 38 1.43 -4.48 1.36
N PRO A 39 2.60 -5.10 1.59
CA PRO A 39 3.57 -4.49 2.48
C PRO A 39 4.06 -3.14 2.01
N ASP A 40 4.22 -2.95 0.70
CA ASP A 40 4.70 -1.69 0.17
C ASP A 40 3.66 -0.59 0.40
N LEU A 41 2.39 -0.92 0.23
CA LEU A 41 1.33 0.05 0.44
C LEU A 41 1.25 0.44 1.91
N ILE A 42 1.39 -0.52 2.81
CA ILE A 42 1.38 -0.25 4.23
C ILE A 42 2.56 0.64 4.60
N SER A 43 3.75 0.32 4.08
CA SER A 43 4.94 1.10 4.35
C SER A 43 4.78 2.53 3.85
N GLY A 44 4.08 2.72 2.75
CA GLY A 44 3.81 4.05 2.23
C GLY A 44 2.98 4.90 3.19
N ILE A 45 2.12 4.26 3.99
CA ILE A 45 1.30 4.99 4.96
C ILE A 45 2.06 5.15 6.27
N THR A 46 2.80 4.15 6.69
CA THR A 46 3.46 4.18 7.99
C THR A 46 4.83 4.86 7.96
N GLY A 47 5.29 5.23 6.78
CA GLY A 47 6.62 5.82 6.64
C GLY A 47 7.73 4.79 6.87
N GLY A 48 7.41 3.53 6.69
CA GLY A 48 8.40 2.46 6.90
C GLY A 48 8.33 1.81 8.26
N ALA A 49 7.47 2.31 9.15
CA ALA A 49 7.32 1.71 10.46
C ALA A 49 6.53 0.41 10.34
N GLU A 50 6.78 -0.51 11.22
CA GLU A 50 6.07 -1.76 11.22
C GLU A 50 4.66 -1.56 11.75
N ALA A 51 3.71 -2.25 11.16
CA ALA A 51 2.34 -2.19 11.62
C ALA A 51 1.98 -3.53 12.28
N SER A 52 1.36 -3.45 13.43
CA SER A 52 0.93 -4.64 14.15
C SER A 52 -0.36 -5.16 13.51
N GLY A 53 -0.62 -6.41 13.64
CA GLY A 53 -1.91 -6.97 13.22
C GLY A 53 -2.96 -6.86 14.29
N ASP A 54 -2.61 -6.35 15.47
CA ASP A 54 -3.54 -6.25 16.57
C ASP A 54 -4.12 -4.86 16.68
N GLY A 55 -5.26 -4.75 17.29
CA GLY A 55 -5.87 -3.44 17.52
C GLY A 55 -6.66 -2.88 16.36
N ILE A 56 -6.82 -3.63 15.29
CA ILE A 56 -7.59 -3.19 14.15
C ILE A 56 -8.41 -4.37 13.65
N ASN A 57 -9.66 -4.12 13.29
CA ASN A 57 -10.52 -5.14 12.77
C ASN A 57 -11.13 -4.64 11.47
N LEU A 58 -10.84 -5.33 10.38
CA LEU A 58 -11.38 -4.99 9.06
C LEU A 58 -12.41 -6.04 8.68
N THR A 59 -13.60 -5.59 8.38
CA THR A 59 -14.68 -6.46 7.92
C THR A 59 -14.97 -6.13 6.46
N ALA A 60 -14.86 -7.12 5.61
CA ALA A 60 -15.17 -6.99 4.20
C ALA A 60 -15.73 -8.32 3.71
N PRO A 61 -16.57 -8.34 2.69
CA PRO A 61 -17.10 -9.60 2.20
C PRO A 61 -16.01 -10.41 1.50
N GLU A 62 -16.06 -11.72 1.63
CA GLU A 62 -15.09 -12.55 0.94
C GLU A 62 -15.39 -12.55 -0.54
N ILE A 63 -16.65 -12.41 -0.91
CA ILE A 63 -17.05 -12.35 -2.31
C ILE A 63 -17.96 -11.15 -2.50
N ALA A 64 -17.60 -10.30 -3.43
CA ALA A 64 -18.41 -9.16 -3.81
C ALA A 64 -18.95 -9.42 -5.21
N GLU A 65 -20.27 -9.48 -5.33
CA GLU A 65 -20.88 -9.72 -6.63
C GLU A 65 -20.77 -8.49 -7.51
N ASN A 66 -20.69 -7.32 -6.92
CA ASN A 66 -20.57 -6.08 -7.66
C ASN A 66 -19.46 -5.23 -7.06
N GLY A 67 -18.38 -5.12 -7.79
CA GLY A 67 -17.22 -4.33 -7.36
C GLY A 67 -17.47 -2.82 -7.31
N ASN A 68 -18.59 -2.33 -7.84
CA ASN A 68 -18.87 -0.90 -7.81
C ASN A 68 -19.26 -0.44 -6.40
N THR A 69 -19.72 -1.33 -5.56
CA THR A 69 -20.20 -0.95 -4.24
C THR A 69 -19.96 -2.09 -3.25
N VAL A 70 -18.79 -2.11 -2.67
CA VAL A 70 -18.40 -3.17 -1.74
C VAL A 70 -18.41 -2.59 -0.34
N PRO A 71 -19.27 -3.08 0.55
CA PRO A 71 -19.32 -2.55 1.91
C PRO A 71 -18.14 -3.02 2.73
N ILE A 72 -17.54 -2.11 3.48
CA ILE A 72 -16.46 -2.45 4.39
C ILE A 72 -16.67 -1.72 5.70
N SER A 73 -16.12 -2.27 6.76
CA SER A 73 -16.14 -1.62 8.08
C SER A 73 -14.77 -1.82 8.70
N VAL A 74 -14.28 -0.81 9.36
CA VAL A 74 -12.99 -0.88 10.06
C VAL A 74 -13.22 -0.35 11.46
N ASP A 75 -12.71 -1.07 12.44
CA ASP A 75 -12.79 -0.68 13.83
C ASP A 75 -11.38 -0.74 14.41
N ALA A 76 -10.93 0.34 14.98
CA ALA A 76 -9.58 0.42 15.55
C ALA A 76 -9.58 1.32 16.79
N PRO A 77 -9.97 0.77 17.93
CA PRO A 77 -10.03 1.57 19.15
C PRO A 77 -8.68 2.21 19.45
N GLY A 78 -8.70 3.49 19.77
CA GLY A 78 -7.46 4.22 20.05
C GLY A 78 -6.81 4.84 18.83
N ALA A 79 -7.36 4.65 17.64
CA ALA A 79 -6.77 5.22 16.43
C ALA A 79 -7.10 6.69 16.31
N VAL A 80 -6.16 7.47 15.76
CA VAL A 80 -6.41 8.85 15.43
C VAL A 80 -6.78 8.97 13.95
N ALA A 81 -6.43 7.97 13.17
CA ALA A 81 -6.80 7.94 11.74
C ALA A 81 -6.82 6.51 11.23
N ILE A 82 -7.67 6.25 10.25
CA ILE A 82 -7.72 4.97 9.56
C ILE A 82 -7.62 5.28 8.07
N THR A 83 -6.69 4.65 7.39
CA THR A 83 -6.54 4.77 5.94
C THR A 83 -6.94 3.46 5.28
N VAL A 84 -7.78 3.52 4.28
CA VAL A 84 -8.23 2.34 3.54
C VAL A 84 -7.61 2.34 2.16
N LEU A 85 -7.06 1.21 1.75
CA LEU A 85 -6.41 1.04 0.48
C LEU A 85 -7.00 -0.15 -0.26
N ALA A 86 -6.98 -0.10 -1.56
CA ALA A 86 -7.38 -1.22 -2.41
C ALA A 86 -6.19 -1.54 -3.31
N ALA A 87 -5.52 -2.63 -3.02
CA ALA A 87 -4.22 -2.93 -3.62
C ALA A 87 -4.23 -3.08 -5.13
N GLY A 88 -5.32 -3.53 -5.68
CA GLY A 88 -5.42 -3.77 -7.12
C GLY A 88 -6.09 -2.65 -7.91
N ASN A 89 -6.48 -1.58 -7.26
CA ASN A 89 -7.08 -0.48 -7.99
C ASN A 89 -5.98 0.38 -8.63
N PRO A 90 -6.28 1.06 -9.73
CA PRO A 90 -5.31 1.97 -10.36
C PRO A 90 -4.81 3.03 -9.38
N THR A 91 -5.68 3.48 -8.49
CA THR A 91 -5.30 4.37 -7.41
C THR A 91 -5.60 3.64 -6.11
N PRO A 92 -4.58 3.11 -5.44
CA PRO A 92 -4.82 2.30 -4.24
C PRO A 92 -5.44 3.04 -3.08
N GLY A 93 -5.15 4.32 -2.93
CA GLY A 93 -5.71 5.09 -1.82
C GLY A 93 -7.20 5.31 -2.02
N VAL A 94 -8.01 4.79 -1.11
CA VAL A 94 -9.45 4.87 -1.22
C VAL A 94 -10.03 5.94 -0.33
N ALA A 95 -9.67 5.93 0.93
CA ALA A 95 -10.25 6.87 1.90
C ALA A 95 -9.37 6.99 3.13
N LYS A 96 -9.45 8.13 3.79
CA LYS A 96 -8.80 8.31 5.08
C LYS A 96 -9.81 8.96 6.02
N PHE A 97 -9.96 8.37 7.19
CA PHE A 97 -10.86 8.86 8.20
C PHE A 97 -10.03 9.35 9.39
N ASN A 98 -10.26 10.59 9.80
CA ASN A 98 -9.55 11.17 10.93
C ASN A 98 -10.52 11.30 12.08
N PHE A 99 -10.09 10.92 13.27
CA PHE A 99 -10.95 10.95 14.44
C PHE A 99 -10.47 12.04 15.39
N GLY A 100 -11.40 12.88 15.78
CA GLY A 100 -11.08 13.93 16.74
C GLY A 100 -11.13 13.40 18.17
N SER A 101 -10.67 14.22 19.10
CA SER A 101 -10.62 13.83 20.51
C SER A 101 -12.02 13.58 21.08
N GLY A 102 -13.04 14.09 20.43
CA GLY A 102 -14.41 13.88 20.88
C GLY A 102 -15.08 12.66 20.25
N SER A 103 -14.37 11.88 19.47
CA SER A 103 -14.97 10.72 18.84
C SER A 103 -15.26 9.65 19.87
N GLY A 104 -16.49 9.21 19.92
CA GLY A 104 -16.89 8.18 20.88
C GLY A 104 -16.39 6.80 20.49
N ALA A 105 -16.07 6.61 19.23
CA ALA A 105 -15.52 5.35 18.73
C ALA A 105 -14.65 5.64 17.53
N GLN A 106 -13.65 4.81 17.33
CA GLN A 106 -12.76 4.94 16.19
C GLN A 106 -13.11 3.83 15.20
N SER A 107 -14.26 3.97 14.58
CA SER A 107 -14.71 3.01 13.59
C SER A 107 -15.33 3.75 12.41
N CYS A 108 -15.30 3.12 11.27
CA CYS A 108 -15.88 3.68 10.06
C CYS A 108 -16.47 2.57 9.21
N SER A 109 -17.54 2.86 8.53
CA SER A 109 -18.15 1.96 7.58
C SER A 109 -18.44 2.73 6.32
N THR A 110 -18.13 2.13 5.19
CA THR A 110 -18.35 2.80 3.92
C THR A 110 -18.46 1.75 2.80
N ARG A 111 -18.71 2.22 1.60
CA ARG A 111 -18.69 1.36 0.44
C ARG A 111 -17.59 1.85 -0.49
N ILE A 112 -16.84 0.93 -1.02
CA ILE A 112 -15.72 1.25 -1.88
C ILE A 112 -15.88 0.57 -3.21
N ARG A 113 -15.11 1.03 -4.20
CA ARG A 113 -15.11 0.44 -5.52
C ARG A 113 -13.86 -0.41 -5.67
N LEU A 114 -14.03 -1.62 -6.14
CA LEU A 114 -12.91 -2.51 -6.42
C LEU A 114 -12.94 -2.87 -7.90
N ALA A 115 -11.83 -2.62 -8.57
CA ALA A 115 -11.74 -2.90 -10.01
C ALA A 115 -11.77 -4.39 -10.32
N GLY A 116 -11.40 -5.21 -9.38
CA GLY A 116 -11.40 -6.66 -9.53
C GLY A 116 -11.02 -7.32 -8.22
N THR A 117 -10.84 -8.62 -8.23
CA THR A 117 -10.42 -9.37 -7.05
C THR A 117 -9.09 -8.82 -6.55
N GLN A 118 -9.01 -8.46 -5.28
CA GLN A 118 -7.84 -7.84 -4.71
C GLN A 118 -7.91 -7.80 -3.20
N ASP A 119 -6.84 -7.34 -2.57
CA ASP A 119 -6.81 -7.13 -1.14
C ASP A 119 -7.27 -5.73 -0.79
N VAL A 120 -8.12 -5.64 0.19
CA VAL A 120 -8.50 -4.38 0.82
C VAL A 120 -7.66 -4.29 2.09
N ILE A 121 -7.03 -3.16 2.33
CA ILE A 121 -6.12 -2.97 3.44
C ILE A 121 -6.61 -1.81 4.28
N ALA A 122 -6.57 -1.96 5.57
CA ALA A 122 -6.87 -0.86 6.48
C ALA A 122 -5.64 -0.64 7.36
N VAL A 123 -5.20 0.59 7.47
CA VAL A 123 -4.06 0.95 8.31
C VAL A 123 -4.54 1.97 9.31
N ALA A 124 -4.39 1.68 10.58
CA ALA A 124 -4.77 2.59 11.66
C ALA A 124 -3.53 3.23 12.26
N GLU A 125 -3.57 4.54 12.40
CA GLU A 125 -2.52 5.28 13.07
C GLU A 125 -3.03 5.50 14.49
N MET A 126 -2.28 5.03 15.47
CA MET A 126 -2.68 5.11 16.87
C MET A 126 -2.21 6.41 17.51
N ALA A 127 -2.83 6.76 18.62
CA ALA A 127 -2.51 8.00 19.31
C ALA A 127 -1.06 8.04 19.84
N ASP A 128 -0.48 6.88 20.09
CA ASP A 128 0.91 6.82 20.58
C ASP A 128 1.93 6.81 19.43
N GLY A 129 1.47 6.94 18.19
CA GLY A 129 2.36 6.96 17.03
C GLY A 129 2.61 5.60 16.42
N SER A 130 2.05 4.54 16.99
CA SER A 130 2.19 3.22 16.41
C SER A 130 1.15 3.00 15.33
N PHE A 131 1.31 1.93 14.57
CA PHE A 131 0.40 1.62 13.48
C PHE A 131 -0.11 0.19 13.60
N SER A 132 -1.34 -0.03 13.18
CA SER A 132 -1.90 -1.36 13.07
C SER A 132 -2.47 -1.51 11.67
N ALA A 133 -2.40 -2.70 11.13
CA ALA A 133 -2.89 -2.93 9.77
C ALA A 133 -3.60 -4.27 9.67
N ALA A 134 -4.64 -4.32 8.88
CA ALA A 134 -5.35 -5.55 8.59
C ALA A 134 -5.66 -5.56 7.10
N HIS A 135 -5.79 -6.72 6.52
CA HIS A 135 -6.17 -6.83 5.13
C HIS A 135 -7.11 -8.00 4.95
N GLN A 136 -7.91 -7.94 3.91
CA GLN A 136 -8.87 -8.97 3.58
C GLN A 136 -8.92 -9.08 2.06
N THR A 137 -8.75 -10.28 1.54
CA THR A 137 -8.90 -10.51 0.11
C THR A 137 -10.39 -10.55 -0.22
N VAL A 138 -10.79 -9.77 -1.20
CA VAL A 138 -12.17 -9.73 -1.66
C VAL A 138 -12.20 -10.24 -3.10
N LYS A 139 -12.97 -11.30 -3.33
CA LYS A 139 -13.12 -11.83 -4.67
C LYS A 139 -14.26 -11.08 -5.32
N VAL A 140 -14.00 -10.46 -6.45
CA VAL A 140 -15.00 -9.66 -7.15
C VAL A 140 -15.41 -10.39 -8.41
N THR A 141 -16.70 -10.68 -8.54
CA THR A 141 -17.19 -11.42 -9.69
C THR A 141 -17.49 -10.47 -10.86
N ILE A 142 -17.93 -9.25 -10.57
CA ILE A 142 -18.12 -8.24 -11.59
C ILE A 142 -17.37 -7.01 -11.12
N GLY A 143 -16.33 -6.61 -11.84
CA GLY A 143 -15.49 -5.50 -11.44
C GLY A 143 -16.18 -4.16 -11.55
N GLY A 144 -15.70 -3.21 -10.79
CA GLY A 144 -16.19 -1.85 -10.85
C GLY A 144 -15.65 -1.15 -12.09
N CYS A 145 -16.53 -0.56 -12.86
CA CYS A 145 -16.14 0.13 -14.07
C CYS A 145 -15.31 1.34 -13.76
N GLY A 146 -14.19 1.49 -14.44
CA GLY A 146 -13.34 2.63 -14.24
C GLY A 146 -12.66 2.62 -12.89
N GLY A 147 -12.75 1.51 -12.24
CA GLY A 147 -12.22 1.32 -10.90
C GLY A 147 -10.80 1.48 -10.79
#